data_2031cba5ac8086344c87bd3a4c7887a2
#
_entry.id   2031cba5ac8086344c87bd3a4c7887a2
#
_cell.length_a   1.000
_cell.length_b   1.000
_cell.length_c   1.000
_cell.angle_alpha   90.00
_cell.angle_beta   90.00
_cell.angle_gamma   90.00
#
_symmetry.space_group_name_H-M   'P 1'
#
loop_
_entity.id
_entity.type
_entity.pdbx_description
1 polymer ?
#
loop_
_entity_poly.entity_id
_entity_poly.type
_entity_poly.pdbx_seq_one_letter_code
_entity_poly.pdbx_strand_id
1 'polypeptide(L)'
;MHSALQREKLTAANRTVLSSQLAFHAMQRRRFLENSALASLPLFSSLALLPGCAVYERNIHSDDRPSADAPAGRFRGVRQPDTGIQVYLGIPFMKNPYEPVRRFLAPQPMERIADTLDCVKHGVLPLQPGPDGAMIGGDGPLCLNIWVPRDATPRSRFPVMVWVPGGGSIRCAQNDERFDGTHFAAHGCILVTLAYRVNIDGFLKIRGGDSNLGVRDIIMGLRWVKDNIAAFGGDPQAITAFGQSAGGTHLVDVVASPYAQGLLRGAIIQSPSAV
;
A
#
# COMPACT_ATOMS: atom_id res chain seq x y z
N MET A 1 37.83 33.94 1.47
CA MET A 1 37.48 33.82 0.04
C MET A 1 37.00 32.42 -0.38
N HIS A 2 37.44 31.33 0.25
CA HIS A 2 37.06 29.95 -0.17
C HIS A 2 35.58 29.58 0.13
N SER A 3 34.96 30.16 1.18
CA SER A 3 33.57 29.81 1.57
C SER A 3 32.47 30.47 0.72
N ALA A 4 32.75 31.60 0.10
CA ALA A 4 31.80 32.30 -0.76
C ALA A 4 31.63 31.58 -2.11
N LEU A 5 32.74 31.11 -2.70
CA LEU A 5 32.70 30.35 -3.97
C LEU A 5 31.99 29.00 -3.86
N GLN A 6 32.06 28.34 -2.71
CA GLN A 6 31.30 27.08 -2.48
C GLN A 6 29.80 27.33 -2.37
N ARG A 7 29.37 28.41 -1.73
CA ARG A 7 27.94 28.77 -1.63
C ARG A 7 27.34 29.15 -2.98
N GLU A 8 28.08 29.87 -3.84
CA GLU A 8 27.61 30.20 -5.20
C GLU A 8 27.46 28.96 -6.09
N LYS A 9 28.40 27.99 -6.01
CA LYS A 9 28.31 26.75 -6.77
C LYS A 9 27.14 25.87 -6.31
N LEU A 10 26.84 25.82 -5.02
CA LEU A 10 25.65 25.09 -4.52
C LEU A 10 24.32 25.73 -4.95
N THR A 11 24.25 27.06 -4.98
CA THR A 11 23.04 27.77 -5.43
C THR A 11 22.83 27.65 -6.95
N ALA A 12 23.90 27.62 -7.74
CA ALA A 12 23.82 27.39 -9.19
C ALA A 12 23.34 25.95 -9.50
N ALA A 13 23.90 24.93 -8.83
CA ALA A 13 23.49 23.53 -8.99
C ALA A 13 22.01 23.32 -8.62
N ASN A 14 21.54 23.90 -7.50
CA ASN A 14 20.15 23.84 -7.09
C ASN A 14 19.18 24.52 -8.07
N ARG A 15 19.59 25.64 -8.69
CA ARG A 15 18.78 26.30 -9.74
C ARG A 15 18.65 25.43 -11.01
N THR A 16 19.70 24.71 -11.39
CA THR A 16 19.69 23.82 -12.56
C THR A 16 18.80 22.61 -12.34
N VAL A 17 18.81 22.02 -11.13
CA VAL A 17 17.92 20.90 -10.76
C VAL A 17 16.45 21.35 -10.71
N LEU A 18 16.16 22.54 -10.15
CA LEU A 18 14.80 23.06 -10.12
C LEU A 18 14.25 23.37 -11.51
N SER A 19 15.08 23.92 -12.40
CA SER A 19 14.67 24.22 -13.78
C SER A 19 14.41 22.97 -14.61
N SER A 20 15.18 21.90 -14.41
CA SER A 20 14.95 20.62 -15.09
C SER A 20 13.69 19.91 -14.60
N GLN A 21 13.37 19.98 -13.32
CA GLN A 21 12.12 19.44 -12.78
C GLN A 21 10.89 20.19 -13.25
N LEU A 22 10.96 21.53 -13.33
CA LEU A 22 9.87 22.36 -13.87
C LEU A 22 9.65 22.11 -15.36
N ALA A 23 10.72 21.93 -16.16
CA ALA A 23 10.63 21.60 -17.57
C ALA A 23 10.01 20.21 -17.80
N PHE A 24 10.35 19.23 -16.99
CA PHE A 24 9.78 17.89 -17.06
C PHE A 24 8.28 17.89 -16.74
N HIS A 25 7.83 18.63 -15.71
CA HIS A 25 6.41 18.77 -15.38
C HIS A 25 5.61 19.54 -16.46
N ALA A 26 6.21 20.55 -17.09
CA ALA A 26 5.60 21.28 -18.19
C ALA A 26 5.42 20.40 -19.43
N MET A 27 6.36 19.52 -19.72
CA MET A 27 6.30 18.59 -20.85
C MET A 27 5.24 17.50 -20.64
N GLN A 28 5.04 17.01 -19.43
CA GLN A 28 3.96 16.07 -19.11
C GLN A 28 2.57 16.72 -19.23
N ARG A 29 2.40 17.98 -18.80
CA ARG A 29 1.14 18.73 -18.97
C ARG A 29 0.80 18.99 -20.43
N ARG A 30 1.79 19.29 -21.27
CA ARG A 30 1.56 19.47 -22.72
C ARG A 30 1.09 18.20 -23.41
N ARG A 31 1.69 17.04 -23.13
CA ARG A 31 1.25 15.75 -23.67
C ARG A 31 -0.16 15.37 -23.24
N PHE A 32 -0.57 15.71 -22.02
CA PHE A 32 -1.93 15.49 -21.54
C PHE A 32 -2.96 16.36 -22.28
N LEU A 33 -2.63 17.62 -22.58
CA LEU A 33 -3.53 18.55 -23.29
C LEU A 33 -3.61 18.26 -24.79
N GLU A 34 -2.54 17.78 -25.43
CA GLU A 34 -2.54 17.41 -26.84
C GLU A 34 -3.39 16.16 -27.12
N ASN A 35 -3.45 15.20 -26.19
CA ASN A 35 -4.30 14.01 -26.30
C ASN A 35 -5.79 14.30 -26.02
N SER A 36 -6.14 15.44 -25.44
CA SER A 36 -7.53 15.84 -25.16
C SER A 36 -8.20 16.65 -26.27
N ALA A 37 -7.46 17.07 -27.29
CA ALA A 37 -7.94 17.99 -28.33
C ALA A 37 -8.48 17.30 -29.62
N LEU A 38 -8.57 15.97 -29.66
CA LEU A 38 -8.98 15.21 -30.84
C LEU A 38 -10.40 14.64 -30.78
N ALA A 39 -11.28 15.17 -29.95
CA ALA A 39 -12.67 14.74 -29.85
C ALA A 39 -13.68 15.88 -30.04
N SER A 40 -13.70 16.49 -31.24
CA SER A 40 -14.86 17.32 -31.65
C SER A 40 -14.95 17.39 -33.17
N LEU A 41 -15.74 16.48 -33.76
CA LEU A 41 -16.32 16.63 -35.08
C LEU A 41 -17.84 16.37 -35.01
N PRO A 42 -18.67 17.15 -35.72
CA PRO A 42 -20.11 17.15 -35.52
C PRO A 42 -20.80 16.02 -36.26
N LEU A 43 -21.83 15.48 -35.62
CA LEU A 43 -22.77 14.52 -36.16
C LEU A 43 -23.68 15.17 -37.22
N PHE A 44 -23.74 14.56 -38.41
CA PHE A 44 -24.92 14.63 -39.28
C PHE A 44 -25.66 13.28 -39.20
N SER A 45 -26.95 13.43 -39.00
CA SER A 45 -27.93 12.38 -38.83
C SER A 45 -28.11 11.52 -40.08
N SER A 46 -28.16 10.20 -39.94
CA SER A 46 -28.92 9.32 -40.83
C SER A 46 -29.44 8.13 -40.02
N LEU A 47 -30.72 8.13 -39.80
CA LEU A 47 -31.48 7.07 -39.17
C LEU A 47 -31.52 5.85 -40.08
N ALA A 48 -30.83 4.80 -39.73
CA ALA A 48 -31.05 3.49 -40.32
C ALA A 48 -31.31 2.48 -39.19
N LEU A 49 -32.56 2.05 -39.11
CA LEU A 49 -33.03 0.97 -38.25
C LEU A 49 -32.32 -0.34 -38.64
N LEU A 50 -31.42 -0.84 -37.82
CA LEU A 50 -30.98 -2.23 -37.83
C LEU A 50 -31.47 -2.92 -36.56
N PRO A 51 -32.10 -4.09 -36.66
CA PRO A 51 -32.56 -4.83 -35.51
C PRO A 51 -31.40 -5.60 -34.87
N GLY A 52 -31.27 -5.52 -33.54
CA GLY A 52 -30.59 -6.54 -32.77
C GLY A 52 -29.11 -6.33 -32.48
N CYS A 53 -28.72 -5.22 -31.86
CA CYS A 53 -27.62 -5.25 -30.90
C CYS A 53 -28.23 -5.34 -29.50
N ALA A 54 -28.48 -6.56 -29.02
CA ALA A 54 -28.64 -6.78 -27.60
C ALA A 54 -27.33 -6.30 -26.94
N VAL A 55 -27.40 -5.19 -26.26
CA VAL A 55 -26.39 -4.79 -25.28
C VAL A 55 -26.38 -5.94 -24.28
N TYR A 56 -25.37 -6.79 -24.38
CA TYR A 56 -25.11 -7.82 -23.40
C TYR A 56 -24.66 -7.09 -22.15
N GLU A 57 -25.62 -6.57 -21.38
CA GLU A 57 -25.40 -6.27 -19.98
C GLU A 57 -24.98 -7.59 -19.35
N ARG A 58 -23.68 -7.79 -19.26
CA ARG A 58 -23.14 -8.88 -18.46
C ARG A 58 -23.58 -8.55 -17.03
N ASN A 59 -24.72 -9.15 -16.61
CA ASN A 59 -25.09 -9.27 -15.21
C ASN A 59 -23.88 -9.91 -14.54
N ILE A 60 -23.01 -9.11 -13.93
CA ILE A 60 -21.97 -9.57 -13.04
C ILE A 60 -22.76 -10.09 -11.84
N HIS A 61 -23.09 -11.37 -11.86
CA HIS A 61 -23.63 -12.04 -10.70
C HIS A 61 -22.67 -11.72 -9.54
N SER A 62 -23.21 -11.33 -8.41
CA SER A 62 -22.47 -10.97 -7.19
C SER A 62 -21.53 -12.09 -6.68
N ASP A 63 -21.58 -13.27 -7.29
CA ASP A 63 -20.79 -14.46 -6.95
C ASP A 63 -19.42 -14.59 -7.67
N ASP A 64 -19.13 -13.78 -8.69
CA ASP A 64 -17.87 -13.88 -9.44
C ASP A 64 -16.70 -13.11 -8.79
N ARG A 65 -16.95 -12.41 -7.69
CA ARG A 65 -15.92 -11.69 -6.98
C ARG A 65 -15.03 -12.63 -6.16
N PRO A 66 -13.70 -12.47 -6.23
CA PRO A 66 -12.80 -13.31 -5.46
C PRO A 66 -13.05 -13.13 -3.96
N SER A 67 -13.10 -14.23 -3.22
CA SER A 67 -13.24 -14.20 -1.77
C SER A 67 -12.24 -15.13 -1.09
N ALA A 68 -11.79 -14.73 0.09
CA ALA A 68 -10.90 -15.49 0.95
C ALA A 68 -11.52 -15.63 2.35
N ASP A 69 -11.68 -16.87 2.83
CA ASP A 69 -12.14 -17.15 4.21
C ASP A 69 -10.90 -17.47 5.06
N ALA A 70 -10.42 -16.47 5.76
CA ALA A 70 -9.21 -16.50 6.58
C ALA A 70 -9.54 -16.56 8.08
N PRO A 71 -8.59 -16.90 8.95
CA PRO A 71 -8.78 -16.83 10.40
C PRO A 71 -9.30 -15.47 10.89
N ALA A 72 -8.86 -14.35 10.28
CA ALA A 72 -9.29 -13.00 10.65
C ALA A 72 -10.69 -12.61 10.14
N GLY A 73 -11.29 -13.35 9.20
CA GLY A 73 -12.61 -13.05 8.64
C GLY A 73 -12.75 -13.50 7.19
N ARG A 74 -13.91 -13.17 6.60
CA ARG A 74 -14.16 -13.39 5.18
C ARG A 74 -13.99 -12.06 4.43
N PHE A 75 -13.12 -12.07 3.42
CA PHE A 75 -12.75 -10.90 2.62
C PHE A 75 -13.19 -11.08 1.18
N ARG A 76 -13.86 -10.09 0.61
CA ARG A 76 -14.33 -10.12 -0.77
C ARG A 76 -13.65 -8.98 -1.54
N GLY A 77 -12.81 -9.36 -2.50
CA GLY A 77 -12.02 -8.45 -3.32
C GLY A 77 -12.67 -8.09 -4.65
N VAL A 78 -11.84 -7.62 -5.57
CA VAL A 78 -12.17 -7.40 -6.98
C VAL A 78 -11.22 -8.19 -7.87
N ARG A 79 -11.66 -8.53 -9.07
CA ARG A 79 -10.81 -9.08 -10.13
C ARG A 79 -10.54 -7.97 -11.13
N GLN A 80 -9.26 -7.69 -11.40
CA GLN A 80 -8.89 -6.72 -12.43
C GLN A 80 -9.35 -7.23 -13.82
N PRO A 81 -10.07 -6.41 -14.62
CA PRO A 81 -10.67 -6.86 -15.87
C PRO A 81 -9.63 -7.38 -16.87
N ASP A 82 -8.52 -6.70 -17.03
CA ASP A 82 -7.52 -6.98 -18.07
C ASP A 82 -6.56 -8.11 -17.72
N THR A 83 -6.23 -8.27 -16.44
CA THR A 83 -5.21 -9.22 -15.96
C THR A 83 -5.80 -10.44 -15.27
N GLY A 84 -7.03 -10.32 -14.76
CA GLY A 84 -7.67 -11.31 -13.91
C GLY A 84 -7.10 -11.39 -12.49
N ILE A 85 -6.13 -10.54 -12.13
CA ILE A 85 -5.51 -10.50 -10.82
C ILE A 85 -6.56 -10.17 -9.76
N GLN A 86 -6.50 -10.88 -8.64
CA GLN A 86 -7.40 -10.68 -7.52
C GLN A 86 -6.81 -9.61 -6.59
N VAL A 87 -7.58 -8.60 -6.26
CA VAL A 87 -7.13 -7.47 -5.45
C VAL A 87 -8.04 -7.30 -4.24
N TYR A 88 -7.43 -7.19 -3.06
CA TYR A 88 -8.12 -6.94 -1.80
C TYR A 88 -7.51 -5.69 -1.17
N LEU A 89 -8.30 -4.64 -1.02
CA LEU A 89 -7.84 -3.34 -0.53
C LEU A 89 -8.43 -3.03 0.84
N GLY A 90 -7.64 -2.40 1.71
CA GLY A 90 -8.13 -1.86 2.98
C GLY A 90 -8.48 -2.90 4.03
N ILE A 91 -7.79 -4.04 4.06
CA ILE A 91 -8.01 -5.05 5.11
C ILE A 91 -7.42 -4.56 6.43
N PRO A 92 -8.23 -4.35 7.49
CA PRO A 92 -7.72 -3.95 8.79
C PRO A 92 -7.01 -5.14 9.47
N PHE A 93 -5.80 -4.92 10.01
CA PHE A 93 -5.04 -5.95 10.68
C PHE A 93 -4.86 -5.71 12.18
N MET A 94 -5.28 -4.57 12.67
CA MET A 94 -5.23 -4.19 14.08
C MET A 94 -6.38 -3.24 14.44
N LYS A 95 -6.73 -3.18 15.73
CA LYS A 95 -7.70 -2.19 16.25
C LYS A 95 -7.19 -0.77 15.99
N ASN A 96 -8.11 0.19 15.84
CA ASN A 96 -7.75 1.58 15.58
C ASN A 96 -6.78 2.11 16.66
N PRO A 97 -5.51 2.40 16.33
CA PRO A 97 -4.51 2.80 17.31
C PRO A 97 -4.62 4.28 17.74
N TYR A 98 -5.48 5.04 17.09
CA TYR A 98 -5.66 6.48 17.36
C TYR A 98 -6.82 6.77 18.32
N GLU A 99 -7.58 5.75 18.69
CA GLU A 99 -8.59 5.92 19.74
C GLU A 99 -7.93 6.29 21.07
N PRO A 100 -8.54 7.20 21.87
CA PRO A 100 -7.94 7.70 23.11
C PRO A 100 -7.44 6.61 24.06
N VAL A 101 -8.15 5.48 24.14
CA VAL A 101 -7.80 4.36 25.02
C VAL A 101 -6.65 3.49 24.51
N ARG A 102 -6.23 3.67 23.23
CA ARG A 102 -5.17 2.89 22.59
C ARG A 102 -4.02 3.75 22.07
N ARG A 103 -4.24 5.05 22.02
CA ARG A 103 -3.21 5.96 21.51
C ARG A 103 -1.93 5.84 22.36
N PHE A 104 -0.80 5.75 21.69
CA PHE A 104 0.54 5.54 22.29
C PHE A 104 0.74 4.23 23.06
N LEU A 105 -0.12 3.25 22.84
CA LEU A 105 0.03 1.89 23.37
C LEU A 105 0.39 0.89 22.25
N ALA A 106 0.90 -0.27 22.66
CA ALA A 106 1.21 -1.36 21.76
C ALA A 106 0.00 -1.76 20.89
N PRO A 107 0.22 -2.19 19.63
CA PRO A 107 -0.87 -2.59 18.75
C PRO A 107 -1.65 -3.76 19.35
N GLN A 108 -2.96 -3.73 19.13
CA GLN A 108 -3.86 -4.81 19.53
C GLN A 108 -4.44 -5.47 18.28
N PRO A 109 -4.46 -6.82 18.20
CA PRO A 109 -5.02 -7.52 17.07
C PRO A 109 -6.52 -7.23 16.93
N MET A 110 -7.01 -7.29 15.68
CA MET A 110 -8.45 -7.34 15.43
C MET A 110 -9.02 -8.66 15.92
N GLU A 111 -10.24 -8.63 16.38
CA GLU A 111 -11.07 -9.82 16.51
C GLU A 111 -11.47 -10.30 15.11
N ARG A 112 -11.87 -11.59 15.02
CA ARG A 112 -12.40 -12.10 13.75
C ARG A 112 -13.59 -11.25 13.31
N ILE A 113 -13.53 -10.77 12.09
CA ILE A 113 -14.64 -10.02 11.46
C ILE A 113 -15.77 -11.02 11.17
N ALA A 114 -16.94 -10.80 11.75
CA ALA A 114 -18.07 -11.74 11.66
C ALA A 114 -18.70 -11.73 10.26
N ASP A 115 -18.91 -10.54 9.72
CA ASP A 115 -19.50 -10.34 8.39
C ASP A 115 -18.44 -10.40 7.29
N THR A 116 -18.90 -10.58 6.03
CA THR A 116 -18.00 -10.48 4.89
C THR A 116 -17.60 -9.02 4.68
N LEU A 117 -16.30 -8.74 4.72
CA LEU A 117 -15.75 -7.42 4.45
C LEU A 117 -15.48 -7.23 2.95
N ASP A 118 -16.08 -6.20 2.36
CA ASP A 118 -15.80 -5.77 1.00
C ASP A 118 -14.48 -4.98 0.93
N CYS A 119 -13.47 -5.60 0.35
CA CYS A 119 -12.10 -5.09 0.24
C CYS A 119 -11.86 -4.46 -1.13
N VAL A 120 -12.63 -3.42 -1.46
CA VAL A 120 -12.65 -2.77 -2.79
C VAL A 120 -12.11 -1.34 -2.78
N LYS A 121 -11.81 -0.82 -1.60
CA LYS A 121 -11.28 0.54 -1.40
C LYS A 121 -10.09 0.48 -0.46
N HIS A 122 -9.12 1.33 -0.71
CA HIS A 122 -8.00 1.51 0.21
C HIS A 122 -8.50 1.93 1.60
N GLY A 123 -7.84 1.43 2.62
CA GLY A 123 -8.03 1.90 3.99
C GLY A 123 -7.45 3.30 4.19
N VAL A 124 -7.73 3.86 5.37
CA VAL A 124 -7.23 5.18 5.77
C VAL A 124 -5.70 5.20 5.87
N LEU A 125 -5.13 6.36 5.64
CA LEU A 125 -3.71 6.59 5.89
C LEU A 125 -3.44 6.65 7.40
N PRO A 126 -2.23 6.30 7.85
CA PRO A 126 -1.77 6.67 9.18
C PRO A 126 -1.85 8.18 9.39
N LEU A 127 -2.05 8.61 10.64
CA LEU A 127 -2.05 10.04 10.98
C LEU A 127 -0.69 10.66 10.66
N GLN A 128 -0.66 11.59 9.72
CA GLN A 128 0.58 12.14 9.16
C GLN A 128 0.38 13.54 8.56
N PRO A 129 1.45 14.32 8.36
CA PRO A 129 1.35 15.60 7.65
C PRO A 129 0.98 15.38 6.17
N GLY A 130 -0.03 16.09 5.69
CA GLY A 130 -0.39 16.19 4.28
C GLY A 130 0.56 17.12 3.49
N PRO A 131 0.33 17.28 2.18
CA PRO A 131 1.16 18.14 1.33
C PRO A 131 1.17 19.62 1.73
N ASP A 132 0.08 20.10 2.30
CA ASP A 132 -0.13 21.47 2.80
C ASP A 132 0.30 21.66 4.27
N GLY A 133 0.80 20.60 4.92
CA GLY A 133 1.17 20.58 6.33
C GLY A 133 0.01 20.29 7.29
N ALA A 134 -1.24 20.26 6.83
CA ALA A 134 -2.35 19.81 7.65
C ALA A 134 -2.23 18.31 7.95
N MET A 135 -2.74 17.87 9.10
CA MET A 135 -2.75 16.44 9.43
C MET A 135 -3.84 15.72 8.66
N ILE A 136 -3.50 14.58 8.08
CA ILE A 136 -4.42 13.70 7.33
C ILE A 136 -4.37 12.28 7.89
N GLY A 137 -5.43 11.51 7.68
CA GLY A 137 -5.55 10.11 8.14
C GLY A 137 -5.79 9.99 9.65
N GLY A 138 -5.62 8.80 10.19
CA GLY A 138 -5.76 8.52 11.62
C GLY A 138 -7.18 8.32 12.12
N ASP A 139 -8.16 8.28 11.25
CA ASP A 139 -9.58 8.15 11.55
C ASP A 139 -10.10 6.69 11.47
N GLY A 140 -9.20 5.72 11.47
CA GLY A 140 -9.54 4.30 11.40
C GLY A 140 -8.38 3.36 11.72
N PRO A 141 -8.62 2.04 11.62
CA PRO A 141 -7.59 1.03 11.82
C PRO A 141 -6.51 1.09 10.74
N LEU A 142 -5.31 0.64 11.07
CA LEU A 142 -4.27 0.44 10.06
C LEU A 142 -4.61 -0.78 9.21
N CYS A 143 -4.43 -0.61 7.90
CA CYS A 143 -4.84 -1.57 6.89
C CYS A 143 -3.66 -2.06 6.05
N LEU A 144 -3.88 -3.19 5.39
CA LEU A 144 -3.02 -3.73 4.35
C LEU A 144 -3.82 -3.95 3.07
N ASN A 145 -3.11 -4.08 1.94
CA ASN A 145 -3.68 -4.45 0.65
C ASN A 145 -2.98 -5.70 0.14
N ILE A 146 -3.68 -6.53 -0.64
CA ILE A 146 -3.16 -7.79 -1.17
C ILE A 146 -3.46 -7.90 -2.66
N TRP A 147 -2.43 -8.17 -3.48
CA TRP A 147 -2.55 -8.54 -4.89
C TRP A 147 -2.17 -10.00 -5.04
N VAL A 148 -3.06 -10.79 -5.64
CA VAL A 148 -2.99 -12.23 -5.69
C VAL A 148 -3.02 -12.69 -7.15
N PRO A 149 -2.17 -13.65 -7.59
CA PRO A 149 -2.23 -14.22 -8.92
C PRO A 149 -3.64 -14.67 -9.30
N ARG A 150 -4.02 -14.49 -10.58
CA ARG A 150 -5.39 -14.73 -11.06
C ARG A 150 -5.90 -16.14 -10.76
N ASP A 151 -5.01 -17.14 -10.83
CA ASP A 151 -5.35 -18.56 -10.69
C ASP A 151 -5.13 -19.08 -9.26
N ALA A 152 -4.89 -18.18 -8.30
CA ALA A 152 -4.68 -18.54 -6.92
C ALA A 152 -5.93 -19.12 -6.27
N THR A 153 -5.72 -20.18 -5.51
CA THR A 153 -6.70 -20.86 -4.68
C THR A 153 -6.12 -21.05 -3.28
N PRO A 154 -6.91 -21.37 -2.25
CA PRO A 154 -6.38 -21.65 -0.91
C PRO A 154 -5.39 -22.83 -0.85
N ARG A 155 -5.31 -23.66 -1.90
CA ARG A 155 -4.35 -24.77 -2.01
C ARG A 155 -3.03 -24.37 -2.66
N SER A 156 -2.98 -23.20 -3.28
CA SER A 156 -1.76 -22.65 -3.86
C SER A 156 -0.74 -22.34 -2.77
N ARG A 157 0.51 -22.18 -3.16
CA ARG A 157 1.62 -21.86 -2.27
C ARG A 157 2.52 -20.81 -2.89
N PHE A 158 1.92 -19.70 -3.36
CA PHE A 158 2.67 -18.61 -3.94
C PHE A 158 3.60 -17.95 -2.92
N PRO A 159 4.82 -17.59 -3.30
CA PRO A 159 5.67 -16.77 -2.45
C PRO A 159 4.99 -15.42 -2.17
N VAL A 160 5.30 -14.87 -0.99
CA VAL A 160 4.67 -13.64 -0.51
C VAL A 160 5.74 -12.58 -0.28
N MET A 161 5.57 -11.45 -0.93
CA MET A 161 6.37 -10.25 -0.71
C MET A 161 5.56 -9.25 0.11
N VAL A 162 6.13 -8.71 1.19
CA VAL A 162 5.48 -7.71 2.03
C VAL A 162 6.24 -6.41 1.95
N TRP A 163 5.61 -5.39 1.37
CA TRP A 163 6.17 -4.06 1.24
C TRP A 163 5.97 -3.23 2.50
N VAL A 164 7.08 -2.71 3.03
CA VAL A 164 7.10 -1.73 4.13
C VAL A 164 7.48 -0.37 3.55
N PRO A 165 6.53 0.56 3.43
CA PRO A 165 6.78 1.86 2.81
C PRO A 165 7.81 2.69 3.57
N GLY A 166 8.64 3.44 2.84
CA GLY A 166 9.46 4.52 3.39
C GLY A 166 8.64 5.79 3.63
N GLY A 167 9.31 6.88 3.95
CA GLY A 167 8.71 8.19 4.18
C GLY A 167 9.30 8.93 5.38
N GLY A 168 10.57 8.65 5.70
CA GLY A 168 11.33 9.34 6.76
C GLY A 168 10.77 9.12 8.16
N SER A 169 10.01 8.05 8.39
CA SER A 169 9.26 7.80 9.63
C SER A 169 8.20 8.88 9.96
N ILE A 170 7.99 9.82 9.05
CA ILE A 170 7.03 10.93 9.19
C ILE A 170 5.76 10.64 8.41
N ARG A 171 5.89 9.93 7.29
CA ARG A 171 4.80 9.55 6.38
C ARG A 171 4.87 8.06 6.04
N CYS A 172 3.71 7.50 5.73
CA CYS A 172 3.56 6.14 5.23
C CYS A 172 2.34 6.11 4.30
N ALA A 173 2.49 5.56 3.12
CA ALA A 173 1.40 5.43 2.16
C ALA A 173 1.40 4.02 1.57
N GLN A 174 0.70 3.09 2.23
CA GLN A 174 0.50 1.72 1.73
C GLN A 174 -0.38 1.67 0.47
N ASN A 175 -1.07 2.76 0.16
CA ASN A 175 -1.98 2.93 -0.97
C ASN A 175 -1.43 3.84 -2.08
N ASP A 176 -0.13 4.12 -2.08
CA ASP A 176 0.53 4.85 -3.17
C ASP A 176 0.52 3.99 -4.44
N GLU A 177 0.07 4.56 -5.56
CA GLU A 177 -0.04 3.88 -6.87
C GLU A 177 1.30 3.28 -7.33
N ARG A 178 2.43 3.83 -6.89
CA ARG A 178 3.77 3.29 -7.18
C ARG A 178 4.01 1.90 -6.57
N PHE A 179 3.19 1.50 -5.62
CA PHE A 179 3.27 0.22 -4.91
C PHE A 179 2.17 -0.75 -5.34
N ASP A 180 1.55 -0.51 -6.51
CA ASP A 180 0.60 -1.45 -7.09
C ASP A 180 1.24 -2.82 -7.31
N GLY A 181 0.57 -3.86 -6.82
CA GLY A 181 1.10 -5.23 -6.81
C GLY A 181 0.80 -6.04 -8.05
N THR A 182 0.16 -5.46 -9.05
CA THR A 182 -0.27 -6.15 -10.28
C THR A 182 0.90 -6.87 -10.95
N HIS A 183 2.05 -6.22 -11.04
CA HIS A 183 3.24 -6.80 -11.66
C HIS A 183 3.78 -8.03 -10.89
N PHE A 184 3.82 -7.97 -9.57
CA PHE A 184 4.21 -9.11 -8.73
C PHE A 184 3.24 -10.28 -8.93
N ALA A 185 1.93 -10.01 -8.86
CA ALA A 185 0.90 -11.02 -9.01
C ALA A 185 0.90 -11.66 -10.41
N ALA A 186 1.16 -10.89 -11.46
CA ALA A 186 1.31 -11.39 -12.82
C ALA A 186 2.50 -12.37 -12.97
N HIS A 187 3.52 -12.24 -12.11
CA HIS A 187 4.71 -13.11 -12.10
C HIS A 187 4.65 -14.21 -11.01
N GLY A 188 3.47 -14.52 -10.51
CA GLY A 188 3.28 -15.64 -9.59
C GLY A 188 3.76 -15.36 -8.16
N CYS A 189 3.72 -14.10 -7.71
CA CYS A 189 4.07 -13.71 -6.36
C CYS A 189 2.96 -12.86 -5.74
N ILE A 190 2.51 -13.17 -4.53
CA ILE A 190 1.56 -12.32 -3.82
C ILE A 190 2.30 -11.09 -3.30
N LEU A 191 1.78 -9.89 -3.59
CA LEU A 191 2.25 -8.67 -2.92
C LEU A 191 1.27 -8.26 -1.82
N VAL A 192 1.82 -7.90 -0.67
CA VAL A 192 1.11 -7.23 0.42
C VAL A 192 1.76 -5.87 0.67
N THR A 193 0.99 -4.80 0.75
CA THR A 193 1.46 -3.50 1.25
C THR A 193 0.83 -3.23 2.59
N LEU A 194 1.59 -2.79 3.58
CA LEU A 194 1.06 -2.54 4.91
C LEU A 194 1.32 -1.12 5.42
N ALA A 195 0.37 -0.60 6.21
CA ALA A 195 0.51 0.65 6.95
C ALA A 195 1.15 0.40 8.31
N TYR A 196 1.75 1.44 8.88
CA TYR A 196 2.23 1.47 10.26
C TYR A 196 2.15 2.90 10.79
N ARG A 197 2.04 3.07 12.10
CA ARG A 197 2.09 4.41 12.72
C ARG A 197 3.41 5.09 12.41
N VAL A 198 3.32 6.36 12.09
CA VAL A 198 4.46 7.23 11.76
C VAL A 198 4.47 8.44 12.67
N ASN A 199 5.47 9.31 12.52
CA ASN A 199 5.57 10.58 13.22
C ASN A 199 5.56 10.37 14.75
N ILE A 200 4.92 11.28 15.47
CA ILE A 200 4.80 11.24 16.93
C ILE A 200 4.14 9.93 17.40
N ASP A 201 3.05 9.53 16.76
CA ASP A 201 2.29 8.33 17.16
C ASP A 201 3.06 7.01 16.96
N GLY A 202 4.02 7.01 16.04
CA GLY A 202 4.84 5.81 15.75
C GLY A 202 6.14 5.73 16.55
N PHE A 203 6.78 6.88 16.81
CA PHE A 203 8.19 6.86 17.21
C PHE A 203 8.55 7.78 18.39
N LEU A 204 7.63 8.62 18.87
CA LEU A 204 7.90 9.43 20.06
C LEU A 204 7.75 8.55 21.32
N LYS A 205 8.77 8.61 22.17
CA LYS A 205 8.68 8.02 23.52
C LYS A 205 8.00 8.99 24.49
N ILE A 206 6.86 8.60 25.02
CA ILE A 206 6.12 9.36 26.03
C ILE A 206 6.11 8.63 27.36
N ARG A 207 5.98 9.39 28.44
CA ARG A 207 5.83 8.81 29.79
C ARG A 207 4.49 8.08 29.89
N GLY A 208 4.53 6.82 30.30
CA GLY A 208 3.33 5.98 30.41
C GLY A 208 2.85 5.35 29.09
N GLY A 209 3.51 5.64 27.97
CA GLY A 209 3.27 5.00 26.69
C GLY A 209 4.32 3.94 26.34
N ASP A 210 3.98 3.10 25.38
CA ASP A 210 4.90 2.14 24.78
C ASP A 210 5.85 2.84 23.78
N SER A 211 6.94 2.18 23.42
CA SER A 211 7.92 2.70 22.45
C SER A 211 7.98 1.87 21.17
N ASN A 212 8.57 2.46 20.12
CA ASN A 212 8.77 1.83 18.81
C ASN A 212 7.46 1.30 18.22
N LEU A 213 6.40 2.08 18.33
CA LEU A 213 5.05 1.66 17.98
C LEU A 213 4.92 1.37 16.49
N GLY A 214 5.58 2.15 15.62
CA GLY A 214 5.61 1.87 14.18
C GLY A 214 6.24 0.53 13.84
N VAL A 215 7.35 0.16 14.51
CA VAL A 215 7.99 -1.16 14.34
C VAL A 215 7.08 -2.28 14.85
N ARG A 216 6.43 -2.07 15.99
CA ARG A 216 5.47 -3.04 16.54
C ARG A 216 4.25 -3.23 15.63
N ASP A 217 3.79 -2.18 14.96
CA ASP A 217 2.70 -2.24 13.97
C ASP A 217 3.11 -3.08 12.75
N ILE A 218 4.35 -2.90 12.26
CA ILE A 218 4.90 -3.72 11.17
C ILE A 218 4.92 -5.20 11.59
N ILE A 219 5.41 -5.51 12.79
CA ILE A 219 5.43 -6.88 13.32
C ILE A 219 4.01 -7.45 13.43
N MET A 220 3.04 -6.66 13.87
CA MET A 220 1.62 -7.06 13.93
C MET A 220 1.07 -7.36 12.53
N GLY A 221 1.37 -6.51 11.53
CA GLY A 221 0.97 -6.74 10.15
C GLY A 221 1.60 -8.01 9.56
N LEU A 222 2.89 -8.25 9.82
CA LEU A 222 3.58 -9.47 9.40
C LEU A 222 2.99 -10.72 10.06
N ARG A 223 2.60 -10.65 11.32
CA ARG A 223 1.91 -11.73 12.03
C ARG A 223 0.55 -11.99 11.40
N TRP A 224 -0.22 -10.94 11.13
CA TRP A 224 -1.49 -11.08 10.42
C TRP A 224 -1.29 -11.77 9.05
N VAL A 225 -0.29 -11.38 8.27
CA VAL A 225 0.03 -12.04 7.00
C VAL A 225 0.37 -13.51 7.22
N LYS A 226 1.21 -13.84 8.19
CA LYS A 226 1.58 -15.22 8.53
C LYS A 226 0.37 -16.11 8.82
N ASP A 227 -0.60 -15.56 9.55
CA ASP A 227 -1.76 -16.33 10.03
C ASP A 227 -2.86 -16.45 8.96
N ASN A 228 -2.93 -15.53 7.98
CA ASN A 228 -4.07 -15.40 7.09
C ASN A 228 -3.77 -15.66 5.60
N ILE A 229 -2.53 -15.50 5.16
CA ILE A 229 -2.20 -15.45 3.73
C ILE A 229 -2.46 -16.75 2.98
N ALA A 230 -2.53 -17.88 3.68
CA ALA A 230 -2.86 -19.17 3.07
C ALA A 230 -4.27 -19.17 2.46
N ALA A 231 -5.23 -18.45 3.05
CA ALA A 231 -6.58 -18.31 2.49
C ALA A 231 -6.60 -17.57 1.15
N PHE A 232 -5.59 -16.77 0.87
CA PHE A 232 -5.38 -16.06 -0.40
C PHE A 232 -4.47 -16.84 -1.37
N GLY A 233 -4.06 -18.05 -1.01
CA GLY A 233 -3.18 -18.88 -1.84
C GLY A 233 -1.68 -18.64 -1.64
N GLY A 234 -1.28 -17.87 -0.62
CA GLY A 234 0.12 -17.63 -0.27
C GLY A 234 0.71 -18.73 0.62
N ASP A 235 2.03 -18.86 0.55
CA ASP A 235 2.77 -19.74 1.46
C ASP A 235 3.21 -18.98 2.71
N PRO A 236 2.64 -19.28 3.89
CA PRO A 236 3.05 -18.64 5.13
C PRO A 236 4.50 -18.95 5.54
N GLN A 237 5.16 -19.92 4.92
CA GLN A 237 6.59 -20.23 5.16
C GLN A 237 7.51 -19.49 4.17
N ALA A 238 6.96 -18.85 3.12
CA ALA A 238 7.73 -18.16 2.09
C ALA A 238 7.46 -16.64 2.06
N ILE A 239 7.42 -16.02 3.25
CA ILE A 239 7.20 -14.57 3.41
C ILE A 239 8.55 -13.87 3.41
N THR A 240 8.74 -12.93 2.46
CA THR A 240 9.88 -12.02 2.41
C THR A 240 9.38 -10.58 2.58
N ALA A 241 9.85 -9.88 3.59
CA ALA A 241 9.58 -8.45 3.73
C ALA A 241 10.61 -7.64 2.95
N PHE A 242 10.19 -6.54 2.34
CA PHE A 242 11.11 -5.62 1.69
C PHE A 242 10.67 -4.17 1.93
N GLY A 243 11.65 -3.27 1.99
CA GLY A 243 11.38 -1.88 2.28
C GLY A 243 12.54 -0.98 1.89
N GLN A 244 12.23 0.27 1.59
CA GLN A 244 13.19 1.26 1.15
C GLN A 244 13.24 2.45 2.13
N SER A 245 14.43 3.07 2.30
CA SER A 245 14.60 4.24 3.17
C SER A 245 14.16 3.92 4.60
N ALA A 246 13.29 4.71 5.21
CA ALA A 246 12.75 4.45 6.54
C ALA A 246 12.10 3.05 6.66
N GLY A 247 11.40 2.56 5.62
CA GLY A 247 10.86 1.19 5.59
C GLY A 247 11.96 0.13 5.68
N GLY A 248 13.09 0.35 4.98
CA GLY A 248 14.29 -0.48 5.10
C GLY A 248 14.91 -0.40 6.50
N THR A 249 15.01 0.79 7.08
CA THR A 249 15.51 0.99 8.45
C THR A 249 14.65 0.23 9.47
N HIS A 250 13.33 0.35 9.38
CA HIS A 250 12.43 -0.36 10.30
C HIS A 250 12.50 -1.89 10.12
N LEU A 251 12.79 -2.37 8.90
CA LEU A 251 13.01 -3.80 8.69
C LEU A 251 14.30 -4.32 9.36
N VAL A 252 15.34 -3.49 9.52
CA VAL A 252 16.49 -3.86 10.36
C VAL A 252 16.03 -4.12 11.80
N ASP A 253 15.23 -3.21 12.37
CA ASP A 253 14.69 -3.36 13.72
C ASP A 253 13.79 -4.59 13.84
N VAL A 254 12.93 -4.83 12.82
CA VAL A 254 12.05 -6.00 12.77
C VAL A 254 12.87 -7.30 12.78
N VAL A 255 13.88 -7.41 11.92
CA VAL A 255 14.71 -8.62 11.81
C VAL A 255 15.50 -8.87 13.09
N ALA A 256 15.97 -7.82 13.76
CA ALA A 256 16.67 -7.91 15.04
C ALA A 256 15.73 -8.19 16.23
N SER A 257 14.42 -8.01 16.05
CA SER A 257 13.44 -8.13 17.14
C SER A 257 13.10 -9.60 17.45
N PRO A 258 13.14 -10.04 18.71
CA PRO A 258 12.67 -11.36 19.11
C PRO A 258 11.16 -11.55 18.84
N TYR A 259 10.39 -10.47 18.75
CA TYR A 259 8.95 -10.53 18.45
C TYR A 259 8.63 -10.88 16.98
N ALA A 260 9.60 -10.77 16.07
CA ALA A 260 9.45 -11.13 14.65
C ALA A 260 10.01 -12.53 14.33
N GLN A 261 10.52 -13.25 15.33
CA GLN A 261 11.09 -14.57 15.13
C GLN A 261 10.06 -15.54 14.50
N GLY A 262 10.45 -16.20 13.41
CA GLY A 262 9.62 -17.15 12.67
C GLY A 262 8.55 -16.53 11.75
N LEU A 263 8.44 -15.19 11.68
CA LEU A 263 7.49 -14.52 10.78
C LEU A 263 7.99 -14.44 9.33
N LEU A 264 9.29 -14.29 9.13
CA LEU A 264 9.90 -14.07 7.82
C LEU A 264 10.84 -15.22 7.45
N ARG A 265 10.85 -15.56 6.17
CA ARG A 265 11.90 -16.35 5.53
C ARG A 265 13.12 -15.48 5.18
N GLY A 266 12.91 -14.22 4.85
CA GLY A 266 13.95 -13.28 4.45
C GLY A 266 13.51 -11.84 4.47
N ALA A 267 14.47 -10.93 4.34
CA ALA A 267 14.22 -9.50 4.20
C ALA A 267 15.13 -8.89 3.14
N ILE A 268 14.61 -7.91 2.37
CA ILE A 268 15.35 -7.09 1.42
C ILE A 268 15.33 -5.66 1.93
N ILE A 269 16.48 -5.17 2.35
CA ILE A 269 16.64 -3.87 2.99
C ILE A 269 17.32 -2.93 1.99
N GLN A 270 16.54 -1.94 1.49
CA GLN A 270 16.99 -1.04 0.44
C GLN A 270 17.27 0.35 1.02
N SER A 271 18.51 0.82 0.88
CA SER A 271 18.94 2.17 1.29
C SER A 271 18.43 2.55 2.70
N PRO A 272 18.71 1.75 3.73
CA PRO A 272 18.34 2.10 5.10
C PRO A 272 19.12 3.34 5.52
N SER A 273 18.55 4.15 6.41
CA SER A 273 19.32 5.20 7.06
C SER A 273 20.39 4.57 7.97
N ALA A 274 21.59 5.17 8.01
CA ALA A 274 22.57 4.82 9.02
C ALA A 274 21.97 5.15 10.41
N VAL A 275 22.00 4.20 11.33
CA VAL A 275 21.57 4.37 12.72
C VAL A 275 22.81 4.71 13.55
#